data_444d6d83634601ae95d311a0369f2d58
#
_entry.id   444d6d83634601ae95d311a0369f2d58
#
_cell.length_a   1.000
_cell.length_b   1.000
_cell.length_c   1.000
_cell.angle_alpha   90.00
_cell.angle_beta   90.00
_cell.angle_gamma   90.00
#
_symmetry.space_group_name_H-M   'P 1'
#
loop_
_entity.id
_entity.type
_entity.pdbx_description
1 polymer ?
#
loop_
_entity_poly.entity_id
_entity_poly.type
_entity_poly.pdbx_seq_one_letter_code
_entity_poly.pdbx_strand_id
1 'polypeptide(L)'
;DALDCMDADNQTAPENASVSSYDKTEGFTVVGCVMGTTIDAEKMYQAVQGAVEGVKENLSLEKAGVYVDPTVLDDDGNLAKAVKKMNGYAKTKITFTVGDSKEVLDASVFGDWFRLNKKLKPVLDQECVKAYVSDLAKKYNTCYSAKTLRTSYGKTVTIPESHYGWKIDTEKEIAQITSEIKAGKTVERELNYSMTANSHGKNDYGD
;
A
#
# COMPACT_ATOMS: atom_id res chain seq x y z
N ASP A 1 -35.18 -12.28 -24.81
CA ASP A 1 -35.64 -13.65 -24.55
C ASP A 1 -35.01 -14.20 -23.30
N ALA A 2 -35.69 -15.15 -22.63
CA ALA A 2 -35.16 -15.74 -21.38
C ALA A 2 -33.83 -16.47 -21.56
N LEU A 3 -33.51 -16.89 -22.80
CA LEU A 3 -32.23 -17.52 -23.15
C LEU A 3 -31.09 -16.52 -23.26
N ASP A 4 -31.36 -15.29 -23.67
CA ASP A 4 -30.33 -14.24 -23.81
C ASP A 4 -29.77 -13.83 -22.44
N CYS A 5 -30.58 -13.94 -21.36
CA CYS A 5 -30.13 -13.69 -19.99
C CYS A 5 -29.17 -14.75 -19.47
N MET A 6 -29.20 -15.96 -20.05
CA MET A 6 -28.35 -17.10 -19.65
C MET A 6 -27.01 -17.09 -20.42
N ASP A 7 -26.88 -16.27 -21.45
CA ASP A 7 -25.65 -16.15 -22.21
C ASP A 7 -24.58 -15.43 -21.34
N ALA A 8 -23.46 -16.10 -21.11
CA ALA A 8 -22.36 -15.58 -20.30
C ALA A 8 -21.79 -14.26 -20.83
N ASP A 9 -21.85 -14.06 -22.15
CA ASP A 9 -21.34 -12.83 -22.80
C ASP A 9 -22.22 -11.60 -22.49
N ASN A 10 -23.46 -11.80 -22.05
CA ASN A 10 -24.40 -10.76 -21.66
C ASN A 10 -24.45 -10.52 -20.15
N GLN A 11 -23.63 -11.23 -19.37
CA GLN A 11 -23.61 -11.09 -17.91
C GLN A 11 -22.42 -10.23 -17.46
N THR A 12 -22.66 -9.39 -16.47
CA THR A 12 -21.65 -8.62 -15.78
C THR A 12 -21.37 -9.27 -14.43
N ALA A 13 -20.12 -9.61 -14.16
CA ALA A 13 -19.73 -10.15 -12.85
C ALA A 13 -19.97 -9.13 -11.74
N PRO A 14 -20.42 -9.56 -10.54
CA PRO A 14 -20.47 -8.67 -9.38
C PRO A 14 -19.06 -8.29 -8.92
N GLU A 15 -18.89 -7.04 -8.52
CA GLU A 15 -17.64 -6.56 -7.95
C GLU A 15 -17.88 -6.12 -6.50
N ASN A 16 -16.99 -6.54 -5.61
CA ASN A 16 -17.05 -6.15 -4.21
C ASN A 16 -16.69 -4.68 -4.02
N ALA A 17 -17.35 -4.04 -3.06
CA ALA A 17 -16.87 -2.76 -2.57
C ALA A 17 -15.42 -2.87 -2.08
N SER A 18 -14.64 -1.83 -2.31
CA SER A 18 -13.20 -1.82 -2.02
C SER A 18 -12.77 -0.46 -1.47
N VAL A 19 -11.48 -0.31 -1.18
CA VAL A 19 -10.88 0.98 -0.80
C VAL A 19 -10.17 1.57 -2.01
N SER A 20 -10.37 2.87 -2.25
CA SER A 20 -9.70 3.62 -3.31
C SER A 20 -8.18 3.63 -3.14
N SER A 21 -7.45 4.00 -4.20
CA SER A 21 -6.09 4.53 -4.07
C SER A 21 -6.08 5.78 -3.19
N TYR A 22 -4.91 6.13 -2.65
CA TYR A 22 -4.79 7.33 -1.85
C TYR A 22 -4.93 8.60 -2.70
N ASP A 23 -5.84 9.49 -2.29
CA ASP A 23 -5.96 10.84 -2.84
C ASP A 23 -5.49 11.87 -1.80
N LYS A 24 -4.79 12.93 -2.26
CA LYS A 24 -4.24 13.97 -1.36
C LYS A 24 -5.32 14.84 -0.71
N THR A 25 -6.47 14.95 -1.34
CA THR A 25 -7.58 15.82 -0.90
C THR A 25 -8.60 15.04 -0.09
N GLU A 26 -9.00 13.87 -0.59
CA GLU A 26 -10.06 13.06 -0.01
C GLU A 26 -9.54 11.93 0.90
N GLY A 27 -8.25 11.57 0.74
CA GLY A 27 -7.66 10.43 1.41
C GLY A 27 -8.12 9.12 0.78
N PHE A 28 -8.29 8.10 1.61
CA PHE A 28 -8.91 6.83 1.21
C PHE A 28 -10.42 6.93 1.34
N THR A 29 -11.14 6.45 0.34
CA THR A 29 -12.60 6.40 0.30
C THR A 29 -13.08 4.98 -0.03
N VAL A 30 -14.36 4.72 0.17
CA VAL A 30 -14.99 3.47 -0.27
C VAL A 30 -15.30 3.60 -1.76
N VAL A 31 -14.85 2.62 -2.55
CA VAL A 31 -15.30 2.42 -3.93
C VAL A 31 -16.48 1.46 -3.88
N GLY A 32 -17.61 1.90 -4.43
CA GLY A 32 -18.87 1.16 -4.39
C GLY A 32 -18.78 -0.21 -5.07
N CYS A 33 -19.63 -1.14 -4.63
CA CYS A 33 -19.78 -2.44 -5.25
C CYS A 33 -20.58 -2.33 -6.56
N VAL A 34 -20.38 -3.31 -7.45
CA VAL A 34 -21.21 -3.51 -8.65
C VAL A 34 -22.05 -4.77 -8.42
N MET A 35 -23.37 -4.64 -8.45
CA MET A 35 -24.28 -5.78 -8.22
C MET A 35 -24.15 -6.83 -9.32
N GLY A 36 -23.82 -6.43 -10.53
CA GLY A 36 -23.69 -7.35 -11.65
C GLY A 36 -25.02 -7.96 -12.12
N THR A 37 -24.92 -8.80 -13.13
CA THR A 37 -26.07 -9.52 -13.72
C THR A 37 -25.79 -11.01 -13.89
N THR A 38 -24.72 -11.52 -13.25
CA THR A 38 -24.39 -12.95 -13.26
C THR A 38 -25.49 -13.75 -12.57
N ILE A 39 -26.00 -14.76 -13.26
CA ILE A 39 -27.09 -15.62 -12.76
C ILE A 39 -26.50 -16.81 -12.00
N ASP A 40 -27.02 -17.04 -10.80
CA ASP A 40 -26.83 -18.29 -10.06
C ASP A 40 -27.78 -19.35 -10.65
N ALA A 41 -27.21 -20.33 -11.33
CA ALA A 41 -27.98 -21.36 -12.07
C ALA A 41 -28.93 -22.16 -11.13
N GLU A 42 -28.50 -22.45 -9.90
CA GLU A 42 -29.31 -23.20 -8.94
C GLU A 42 -30.52 -22.36 -8.46
N LYS A 43 -30.27 -21.10 -8.09
CA LYS A 43 -31.35 -20.16 -7.73
C LYS A 43 -32.31 -19.93 -8.88
N MET A 44 -31.78 -19.82 -10.11
CA MET A 44 -32.62 -19.67 -11.32
C MET A 44 -33.52 -20.90 -11.52
N TYR A 45 -32.95 -22.12 -11.41
CA TYR A 45 -33.69 -23.34 -11.54
C TYR A 45 -34.86 -23.41 -10.52
N GLN A 46 -34.56 -23.13 -9.26
CA GLN A 46 -35.56 -23.11 -8.18
C GLN A 46 -36.65 -22.05 -8.40
N ALA A 47 -36.27 -20.87 -8.86
CA ALA A 47 -37.21 -19.79 -9.17
C ALA A 47 -38.17 -20.15 -10.31
N VAL A 48 -37.64 -20.76 -11.38
CA VAL A 48 -38.43 -21.23 -12.53
C VAL A 48 -39.35 -22.37 -12.10
N GLN A 49 -38.86 -23.37 -11.37
CA GLN A 49 -39.66 -24.47 -10.85
C GLN A 49 -40.82 -23.94 -10.00
N GLY A 50 -40.57 -23.06 -9.04
CA GLY A 50 -41.62 -22.47 -8.21
C GLY A 50 -42.63 -21.59 -8.96
N ALA A 51 -42.21 -20.98 -10.07
CA ALA A 51 -43.12 -20.23 -10.93
C ALA A 51 -44.05 -21.15 -11.73
N VAL A 52 -43.50 -22.26 -12.25
CA VAL A 52 -44.29 -23.28 -12.99
C VAL A 52 -45.30 -23.98 -12.05
N GLU A 53 -44.84 -24.44 -10.87
CA GLU A 53 -45.71 -25.08 -9.88
C GLU A 53 -46.82 -24.13 -9.38
N GLY A 54 -46.50 -22.83 -9.26
CA GLY A 54 -47.46 -21.79 -8.84
C GLY A 54 -48.30 -21.22 -9.98
N VAL A 55 -48.18 -21.75 -11.21
CA VAL A 55 -48.89 -21.26 -12.43
C VAL A 55 -48.77 -19.74 -12.57
N LYS A 56 -47.59 -19.17 -12.36
CA LYS A 56 -47.34 -17.74 -12.48
C LYS A 56 -47.07 -17.36 -13.95
N GLU A 57 -47.79 -16.34 -14.43
CA GLU A 57 -47.64 -15.84 -15.82
C GLU A 57 -46.30 -15.13 -16.03
N ASN A 58 -45.74 -14.54 -15.00
CA ASN A 58 -44.50 -13.78 -15.05
C ASN A 58 -43.60 -14.09 -13.86
N LEU A 59 -42.29 -14.19 -14.12
CA LEU A 59 -41.23 -14.33 -13.10
C LEU A 59 -40.28 -13.12 -13.20
N SER A 60 -40.20 -12.33 -12.13
CA SER A 60 -39.16 -11.31 -12.00
C SER A 60 -37.90 -11.92 -11.42
N LEU A 61 -36.82 -11.97 -12.19
CA LEU A 61 -35.53 -12.55 -11.77
C LEU A 61 -34.92 -11.77 -10.59
N GLU A 62 -35.07 -10.44 -10.61
CA GLU A 62 -34.62 -9.57 -9.53
C GLU A 62 -35.33 -9.88 -8.21
N LYS A 63 -36.69 -9.98 -8.23
CA LYS A 63 -37.48 -10.33 -7.04
C LYS A 63 -37.25 -11.77 -6.55
N ALA A 64 -36.90 -12.66 -7.45
CA ALA A 64 -36.54 -14.03 -7.15
C ALA A 64 -35.10 -14.17 -6.59
N GLY A 65 -34.30 -13.13 -6.64
CA GLY A 65 -32.94 -13.12 -6.10
C GLY A 65 -31.98 -14.09 -6.78
N VAL A 66 -32.14 -14.27 -8.12
CA VAL A 66 -31.35 -15.25 -8.89
C VAL A 66 -29.96 -14.77 -9.25
N TYR A 67 -29.65 -13.50 -9.01
CA TYR A 67 -28.33 -12.97 -9.29
C TYR A 67 -27.33 -13.30 -8.20
N VAL A 68 -26.07 -13.35 -8.59
CA VAL A 68 -24.95 -13.46 -7.66
C VAL A 68 -24.66 -12.09 -7.09
N ASP A 69 -24.77 -11.94 -5.79
CA ASP A 69 -24.50 -10.69 -5.10
C ASP A 69 -23.00 -10.56 -4.78
N PRO A 70 -22.45 -9.32 -4.73
CA PRO A 70 -21.13 -9.07 -4.17
C PRO A 70 -21.12 -9.49 -2.69
N THR A 71 -19.98 -9.99 -2.23
CA THR A 71 -19.80 -10.44 -0.83
C THR A 71 -19.44 -9.30 0.11
N VAL A 72 -19.04 -8.15 -0.40
CA VAL A 72 -18.74 -6.93 0.34
C VAL A 72 -19.54 -5.79 -0.28
N LEU A 73 -20.45 -5.22 0.49
CA LEU A 73 -21.30 -4.11 0.09
C LEU A 73 -20.70 -2.75 0.54
N ASP A 74 -21.24 -1.66 0.02
CA ASP A 74 -20.79 -0.29 0.30
C ASP A 74 -20.91 0.09 1.78
N ASP A 75 -21.87 -0.47 2.48
CA ASP A 75 -22.16 -0.24 3.89
C ASP A 75 -21.47 -1.26 4.83
N ASP A 76 -20.55 -2.08 4.32
CA ASP A 76 -19.81 -3.03 5.17
C ASP A 76 -19.04 -2.28 6.26
N GLY A 77 -19.43 -2.55 7.51
CA GLY A 77 -18.85 -1.89 8.67
C GLY A 77 -17.35 -2.17 8.88
N ASN A 78 -16.80 -3.25 8.32
CA ASN A 78 -15.37 -3.53 8.38
C ASN A 78 -14.62 -2.72 7.33
N LEU A 79 -15.20 -2.54 6.13
CA LEU A 79 -14.66 -1.69 5.09
C LEU A 79 -14.58 -0.23 5.57
N ALA A 80 -15.66 0.29 6.16
CA ALA A 80 -15.68 1.63 6.74
C ALA A 80 -14.61 1.82 7.84
N LYS A 81 -14.42 0.82 8.70
CA LYS A 81 -13.35 0.82 9.72
C LYS A 81 -11.96 0.77 9.09
N ALA A 82 -11.79 0.03 7.99
CA ALA A 82 -10.52 -0.03 7.26
C ALA A 82 -10.16 1.33 6.68
N VAL A 83 -11.08 1.99 5.97
CA VAL A 83 -10.91 3.34 5.43
C VAL A 83 -10.54 4.34 6.53
N LYS A 84 -11.28 4.36 7.64
CA LYS A 84 -10.97 5.23 8.78
C LYS A 84 -9.56 5.00 9.32
N LYS A 85 -9.15 3.74 9.41
CA LYS A 85 -7.82 3.34 9.91
C LYS A 85 -6.72 3.74 8.95
N MET A 86 -6.91 3.52 7.64
CA MET A 86 -5.95 3.91 6.59
C MET A 86 -5.79 5.43 6.55
N ASN A 87 -6.89 6.18 6.67
CA ASN A 87 -6.83 7.64 6.80
C ASN A 87 -6.15 8.11 8.10
N GLY A 88 -6.20 7.30 9.16
CA GLY A 88 -5.39 7.51 10.36
C GLY A 88 -3.90 7.36 10.07
N TYR A 89 -3.50 6.34 9.35
CA TYR A 89 -2.12 6.10 8.93
C TYR A 89 -1.61 7.16 7.94
N ALA A 90 -2.47 7.62 7.03
CA ALA A 90 -2.15 8.66 6.05
C ALA A 90 -1.76 10.02 6.66
N LYS A 91 -2.05 10.23 7.95
CA LYS A 91 -1.59 11.43 8.69
C LYS A 91 -0.10 11.40 9.01
N THR A 92 0.56 10.26 8.82
CA THR A 92 1.99 10.13 9.09
C THR A 92 2.80 10.97 8.12
N LYS A 93 3.75 11.69 8.68
CA LYS A 93 4.80 12.38 7.94
C LYS A 93 6.12 12.16 8.66
N ILE A 94 7.03 11.45 8.02
CA ILE A 94 8.38 11.22 8.54
C ILE A 94 9.34 12.10 7.74
N THR A 95 10.08 12.95 8.43
CA THR A 95 11.15 13.75 7.83
C THR A 95 12.48 13.19 8.31
N PHE A 96 13.23 12.57 7.41
CA PHE A 96 14.58 12.11 7.68
C PHE A 96 15.56 13.25 7.48
N THR A 97 16.44 13.47 8.45
CA THR A 97 17.57 14.39 8.34
C THR A 97 18.84 13.61 8.06
N VAL A 98 19.54 13.98 7.00
CA VAL A 98 20.81 13.36 6.58
C VAL A 98 21.77 14.49 6.28
N GLY A 99 22.61 14.89 7.25
CA GLY A 99 23.41 16.10 7.16
C GLY A 99 22.52 17.32 6.89
N ASP A 100 22.81 18.06 5.82
CA ASP A 100 22.02 19.22 5.40
C ASP A 100 20.80 18.85 4.55
N SER A 101 20.65 17.59 4.18
CA SER A 101 19.56 17.10 3.34
C SER A 101 18.36 16.63 4.17
N LYS A 102 17.17 16.77 3.60
CA LYS A 102 15.94 16.22 4.18
C LYS A 102 15.19 15.38 3.17
N GLU A 103 14.72 14.22 3.60
CA GLU A 103 13.83 13.35 2.86
C GLU A 103 12.50 13.25 3.57
N VAL A 104 11.41 13.27 2.83
CA VAL A 104 10.06 13.22 3.39
C VAL A 104 9.35 11.97 2.90
N LEU A 105 8.87 11.19 3.84
CA LEU A 105 7.99 10.06 3.59
C LEU A 105 6.60 10.40 4.15
N ASP A 106 5.65 10.60 3.28
CA ASP A 106 4.26 10.86 3.62
C ASP A 106 3.31 9.98 2.81
N ALA A 107 2.01 10.13 3.00
CA ALA A 107 1.01 9.29 2.37
C ALA A 107 0.99 9.39 0.83
N SER A 108 1.58 10.43 0.23
CA SER A 108 1.73 10.50 -1.23
C SER A 108 2.71 9.45 -1.77
N VAL A 109 3.59 8.93 -0.91
CA VAL A 109 4.55 7.87 -1.23
C VAL A 109 4.05 6.51 -0.74
N PHE A 110 3.64 6.41 0.52
CA PHE A 110 3.27 5.12 1.11
C PHE A 110 1.78 4.79 1.03
N GLY A 111 0.94 5.68 0.52
CA GLY A 111 -0.52 5.45 0.46
C GLY A 111 -0.88 4.16 -0.27
N ASP A 112 -0.24 3.90 -1.41
CA ASP A 112 -0.49 2.71 -2.21
C ASP A 112 0.21 1.43 -1.68
N TRP A 113 0.91 1.51 -0.56
CA TRP A 113 1.53 0.34 0.07
C TRP A 113 0.57 -0.48 0.92
N PHE A 114 -0.67 -0.05 1.06
CA PHE A 114 -1.67 -0.79 1.82
C PHE A 114 -2.42 -1.79 0.97
N ARG A 115 -2.71 -2.95 1.57
CA ARG A 115 -3.60 -3.98 1.03
C ARG A 115 -4.62 -4.34 2.09
N LEU A 116 -5.82 -4.74 1.67
CA LEU A 116 -6.80 -5.33 2.58
C LEU A 116 -6.62 -6.85 2.62
N ASN A 117 -6.60 -7.42 3.81
CA ASN A 117 -6.65 -8.87 3.96
C ASN A 117 -8.10 -9.38 3.81
N LYS A 118 -8.28 -10.72 3.83
CA LYS A 118 -9.61 -11.38 3.73
C LYS A 118 -10.63 -10.92 4.78
N LYS A 119 -10.19 -10.29 5.87
CA LYS A 119 -11.06 -9.74 6.94
C LYS A 119 -11.21 -8.23 6.81
N LEU A 120 -10.93 -7.66 5.65
CA LEU A 120 -10.97 -6.23 5.35
C LEU A 120 -10.12 -5.38 6.32
N LYS A 121 -9.03 -5.94 6.85
CA LYS A 121 -8.11 -5.18 7.70
C LYS A 121 -6.94 -4.67 6.85
N PRO A 122 -6.55 -3.39 6.99
CA PRO A 122 -5.41 -2.85 6.27
C PRO A 122 -4.10 -3.48 6.76
N VAL A 123 -3.30 -3.91 5.81
CA VAL A 123 -1.96 -4.47 5.98
C VAL A 123 -1.00 -3.66 5.15
N LEU A 124 0.07 -3.18 5.77
CA LEU A 124 1.15 -2.49 5.09
C LEU A 124 2.05 -3.52 4.38
N ASP A 125 2.24 -3.34 3.09
CA ASP A 125 3.11 -4.19 2.28
C ASP A 125 4.57 -3.97 2.69
N GLN A 126 5.17 -4.98 3.30
CA GLN A 126 6.54 -4.91 3.80
C GLN A 126 7.58 -4.87 2.68
N GLU A 127 7.27 -5.40 1.50
CA GLU A 127 8.19 -5.35 0.37
C GLU A 127 8.32 -3.92 -0.18
N CYS A 128 7.23 -3.15 -0.16
CA CYS A 128 7.28 -1.72 -0.50
C CYS A 128 8.14 -0.93 0.51
N VAL A 129 8.01 -1.22 1.81
CA VAL A 129 8.84 -0.58 2.84
C VAL A 129 10.31 -0.94 2.66
N LYS A 130 10.62 -2.21 2.40
CA LYS A 130 12.00 -2.68 2.13
C LYS A 130 12.59 -2.02 0.89
N ALA A 131 11.82 -1.92 -0.19
CA ALA A 131 12.25 -1.27 -1.43
C ALA A 131 12.61 0.20 -1.17
N TYR A 132 11.75 0.93 -0.46
CA TYR A 132 12.01 2.32 -0.10
C TYR A 132 13.28 2.49 0.75
N VAL A 133 13.46 1.66 1.78
CA VAL A 133 14.66 1.71 2.63
C VAL A 133 15.91 1.31 1.84
N SER A 134 15.81 0.36 0.91
CA SER A 134 16.90 0.01 0.01
C SER A 134 17.31 1.18 -0.86
N ASP A 135 16.37 1.98 -1.36
CA ASP A 135 16.67 3.15 -2.19
C ASP A 135 17.28 4.29 -1.34
N LEU A 136 16.81 4.47 -0.09
CA LEU A 136 17.50 5.36 0.86
C LEU A 136 18.94 4.91 1.10
N ALA A 137 19.15 3.60 1.27
CA ALA A 137 20.49 3.05 1.48
C ALA A 137 21.41 3.25 0.27
N LYS A 138 20.91 3.06 -0.95
CA LYS A 138 21.66 3.36 -2.18
C LYS A 138 22.02 4.85 -2.28
N LYS A 139 21.13 5.73 -1.82
CA LYS A 139 21.33 7.18 -1.92
C LYS A 139 22.28 7.73 -0.86
N TYR A 140 22.23 7.19 0.35
CA TYR A 140 22.89 7.79 1.51
C TYR A 140 24.01 6.96 2.15
N ASN A 141 24.19 5.69 1.75
CA ASN A 141 25.33 4.94 2.23
C ASN A 141 26.61 5.43 1.55
N THR A 142 27.59 5.78 2.36
CA THR A 142 28.92 6.21 1.91
C THR A 142 30.01 5.23 2.33
N CYS A 143 29.72 4.32 3.27
CA CYS A 143 30.58 3.23 3.66
C CYS A 143 30.79 2.26 2.47
N TYR A 144 31.99 1.72 2.33
CA TYR A 144 32.41 0.83 1.22
C TYR A 144 32.46 1.50 -0.16
N SER A 145 32.39 2.82 -0.22
CA SER A 145 32.64 3.58 -1.45
C SER A 145 34.11 3.97 -1.58
N ALA A 146 34.55 4.26 -2.81
CA ALA A 146 35.89 4.79 -3.05
C ALA A 146 36.00 6.19 -2.44
N LYS A 147 37.10 6.44 -1.67
CA LYS A 147 37.38 7.72 -1.05
C LYS A 147 38.69 8.26 -1.56
N THR A 148 38.69 9.52 -1.96
CA THR A 148 39.91 10.21 -2.44
C THR A 148 40.43 11.15 -1.36
N LEU A 149 41.64 10.88 -0.88
CA LEU A 149 42.31 11.63 0.17
C LEU A 149 43.46 12.44 -0.38
N ARG A 150 43.65 13.66 0.12
CA ARG A 150 44.88 14.42 -0.07
C ARG A 150 45.78 14.24 1.16
N THR A 151 46.92 13.60 0.94
CA THR A 151 47.90 13.37 2.02
C THR A 151 48.55 14.67 2.45
N SER A 152 49.18 14.70 3.65
CA SER A 152 49.96 15.81 4.17
C SER A 152 51.15 16.19 3.25
N TYR A 153 51.60 15.27 2.40
CA TYR A 153 52.66 15.50 1.41
C TYR A 153 52.13 16.02 0.05
N GLY A 154 50.82 16.38 0.00
CA GLY A 154 50.20 16.93 -1.19
C GLY A 154 49.84 15.91 -2.28
N LYS A 155 50.07 14.60 -2.06
CA LYS A 155 49.64 13.54 -2.99
C LYS A 155 48.19 13.20 -2.81
N THR A 156 47.49 12.95 -3.90
CA THR A 156 46.14 12.41 -3.90
C THR A 156 46.20 10.89 -3.94
N VAL A 157 45.51 10.22 -3.02
CA VAL A 157 45.43 8.76 -2.93
C VAL A 157 43.97 8.38 -2.92
N THR A 158 43.60 7.39 -3.71
CA THR A 158 42.22 6.80 -3.71
C THR A 158 42.25 5.47 -2.99
N ILE A 159 41.41 5.35 -1.99
CA ILE A 159 41.10 4.09 -1.28
C ILE A 159 39.86 3.49 -1.97
N PRO A 160 39.98 2.34 -2.68
CA PRO A 160 38.88 1.84 -3.50
C PRO A 160 37.68 1.40 -2.69
N GLU A 161 37.85 0.88 -1.47
CA GLU A 161 36.82 0.50 -0.54
C GLU A 161 37.16 1.03 0.86
N SER A 162 36.45 2.07 1.29
CA SER A 162 36.63 2.62 2.63
C SER A 162 35.56 2.05 3.57
N HIS A 163 36.01 1.42 4.67
CA HIS A 163 35.12 0.99 5.75
C HIS A 163 34.61 2.17 6.60
N TYR A 164 35.12 3.35 6.42
CA TYR A 164 34.72 4.56 7.11
C TYR A 164 33.63 5.28 6.30
N GLY A 165 32.52 5.56 6.94
CA GLY A 165 31.37 6.22 6.30
C GLY A 165 30.06 5.91 7.00
N TRP A 166 28.98 6.31 6.38
CA TRP A 166 27.62 6.09 6.84
C TRP A 166 27.04 4.83 6.21
N LYS A 167 26.38 4.01 7.02
CA LYS A 167 25.63 2.84 6.54
C LYS A 167 24.33 2.71 7.31
N ILE A 168 23.23 2.76 6.60
CA ILE A 168 21.88 2.61 7.18
C ILE A 168 21.71 1.20 7.73
N ASP A 169 21.15 1.09 8.94
CA ASP A 169 20.63 -0.15 9.51
C ASP A 169 19.25 -0.41 8.92
N THR A 170 19.22 -1.15 7.82
CA THR A 170 18.00 -1.35 7.04
C THR A 170 16.92 -2.09 7.83
N GLU A 171 17.28 -3.03 8.70
CA GLU A 171 16.31 -3.79 9.49
C GLU A 171 15.62 -2.90 10.53
N LYS A 172 16.40 -2.11 11.27
CA LYS A 172 15.85 -1.14 12.22
C LYS A 172 15.01 -0.09 11.52
N GLU A 173 15.45 0.41 10.36
CA GLU A 173 14.74 1.44 9.63
C GLU A 173 13.38 0.95 9.13
N ILE A 174 13.30 -0.27 8.56
CA ILE A 174 12.07 -0.92 8.14
C ILE A 174 11.09 -1.08 9.32
N ALA A 175 11.59 -1.57 10.46
CA ALA A 175 10.77 -1.77 11.64
C ALA A 175 10.22 -0.45 12.18
N GLN A 176 11.07 0.58 12.23
CA GLN A 176 10.70 1.90 12.75
C GLN A 176 9.71 2.62 11.84
N ILE A 177 9.95 2.68 10.52
CA ILE A 177 9.02 3.24 9.54
C ILE A 177 7.66 2.54 9.64
N THR A 178 7.66 1.21 9.69
CA THR A 178 6.41 0.43 9.85
C THR A 178 5.64 0.82 11.11
N SER A 179 6.34 1.03 12.22
CA SER A 179 5.74 1.45 13.49
C SER A 179 5.22 2.88 13.42
N GLU A 180 5.98 3.80 12.85
CA GLU A 180 5.64 5.21 12.73
C GLU A 180 4.42 5.42 11.83
N ILE A 181 4.35 4.73 10.68
CA ILE A 181 3.18 4.74 9.79
C ILE A 181 1.93 4.27 10.56
N LYS A 182 2.03 3.15 11.29
CA LYS A 182 0.90 2.64 12.10
C LYS A 182 0.51 3.56 13.25
N ALA A 183 1.41 4.40 13.71
CA ALA A 183 1.14 5.38 14.77
C ALA A 183 0.42 6.63 14.26
N GLY A 184 0.46 6.94 12.96
CA GLY A 184 -0.20 8.11 12.38
C GLY A 184 0.40 9.45 12.83
N LYS A 185 1.72 9.52 13.13
CA LYS A 185 2.35 10.69 13.74
C LYS A 185 3.31 11.40 12.79
N THR A 186 3.44 12.70 12.98
CA THR A 186 4.52 13.48 12.34
C THR A 186 5.79 13.36 13.18
N VAL A 187 6.88 12.94 12.55
CA VAL A 187 8.18 12.71 13.18
C VAL A 187 9.28 13.34 12.32
N GLU A 188 10.25 13.98 12.96
CA GLU A 188 11.50 14.41 12.33
C GLU A 188 12.64 13.74 13.09
N ARG A 189 13.52 13.04 12.35
CA ARG A 189 14.63 12.27 12.93
C ARG A 189 15.72 11.95 11.92
N GLU A 190 16.86 11.57 12.40
CA GLU A 190 17.90 10.96 11.58
C GLU A 190 17.52 9.52 11.18
N LEU A 191 18.19 9.00 10.14
CA LEU A 191 18.11 7.59 9.78
C LEU A 191 18.79 6.73 10.84
N ASN A 192 18.37 5.48 10.95
CA ASN A 192 19.09 4.51 11.79
C ASN A 192 20.34 4.05 11.06
N TYR A 193 21.49 4.20 11.69
CA TYR A 193 22.77 3.80 11.12
C TYR A 193 23.35 2.60 11.86
N SER A 194 23.93 1.67 11.10
CA SER A 194 24.76 0.57 11.61
C SER A 194 26.24 0.95 11.65
N MET A 195 26.64 1.93 10.82
CA MET A 195 27.98 2.53 10.81
C MET A 195 27.84 4.03 10.63
N THR A 196 28.69 4.80 11.33
CA THR A 196 28.67 6.26 11.29
C THR A 196 30.06 6.82 11.03
N ALA A 197 30.16 7.97 10.39
CA ALA A 197 31.32 8.83 10.32
C ALA A 197 31.24 9.93 11.41
N ASN A 198 32.26 10.79 11.50
CA ASN A 198 32.27 11.86 12.51
C ASN A 198 31.26 12.97 12.21
N SER A 199 31.07 13.26 10.92
CA SER A 199 30.12 14.27 10.45
C SER A 199 29.67 13.99 9.02
N HIS A 200 28.59 14.63 8.60
CA HIS A 200 28.23 14.78 7.20
C HIS A 200 28.91 16.04 6.63
N GLY A 201 29.38 15.97 5.40
CA GLY A 201 29.87 17.13 4.65
C GLY A 201 31.32 17.03 4.18
N LYS A 202 31.71 18.01 3.40
CA LYS A 202 32.98 18.02 2.62
C LYS A 202 34.26 17.92 3.43
N ASN A 203 34.21 18.15 4.73
CA ASN A 203 35.37 18.09 5.61
C ASN A 203 35.54 16.73 6.30
N ASP A 204 34.63 15.80 6.07
CA ASP A 204 34.73 14.44 6.58
C ASP A 204 34.89 13.45 5.43
N TYR A 205 35.92 12.62 5.51
CA TYR A 205 36.18 11.59 4.51
C TYR A 205 35.18 10.41 4.59
N GLY A 206 34.26 10.42 5.53
CA GLY A 206 33.18 9.45 5.66
C GLY A 206 31.99 9.71 4.74
N ASP A 207 31.94 10.88 4.15
CA ASP A 207 30.82 11.32 3.30
C ASP A 207 31.08 11.09 1.83
#